data_f53d8806ec64cade953f6fcac2120e11
#
_entry.id   f53d8806ec64cade953f6fcac2120e11
#
_cell.length_a   1.000
_cell.length_b   1.000
_cell.length_c   1.000
_cell.angle_alpha   90.00
_cell.angle_beta   90.00
_cell.angle_gamma   90.00
#
_symmetry.space_group_name_H-M   'P 1'
#
loop_
_entity.id
_entity.type
_entity.pdbx_description
1 polymer ?
#
loop_
_entity_poly.entity_id
_entity_poly.type
_entity_poly.pdbx_seq_one_letter_code
_entity_poly.pdbx_strand_id
1 'polypeptide(L)'
;QRSLVGSEMCIRDRSYVIDVYRNPEMVQKNLFNLMLYVSFFPQLIAGPIIRYNEIAKQINNRTSSIEKTTEGISRFIRGLTKKLIIANATGYMADSIFALKITDYNFLVAWVGAIAYTLQIYYDFSGYSDMAIGMAKIFGFEFNENFNHPYSAKGIKDFWRRWHISLSLWFREYVYIPLGGNRKGKFRCEFNKMIVFLLTGIWHGANWTFVIWGLIHGCLLYTSPSPRDYAASR
;
A
#
# COMPACT_ATOMS: atom_id res chain seq x y z
N GLN A 1 -8.02 -2.31 13.48
CA GLN A 1 -8.59 -2.00 12.15
C GLN A 1 -9.22 -0.61 12.07
N ARG A 2 -9.97 -0.14 13.08
CA ARG A 2 -10.63 1.19 13.04
C ARG A 2 -9.66 2.38 12.93
N SER A 3 -8.44 2.29 13.46
CA SER A 3 -7.45 3.37 13.40
C SER A 3 -6.82 3.53 12.03
N LEU A 4 -6.59 2.43 11.29
CA LEU A 4 -6.00 2.45 9.95
C LEU A 4 -6.90 3.10 8.91
N VAL A 5 -8.21 2.79 8.93
CA VAL A 5 -9.19 3.39 8.00
C VAL A 5 -9.20 4.91 8.11
N GLY A 6 -9.22 5.44 9.34
CA GLY A 6 -9.16 6.88 9.57
C GLY A 6 -7.84 7.49 9.07
N SER A 7 -6.71 6.80 9.23
CA SER A 7 -5.40 7.30 8.80
C SER A 7 -5.25 7.32 7.28
N GLU A 8 -5.76 6.33 6.56
CA GLU A 8 -5.74 6.30 5.08
C GLU A 8 -6.56 7.43 4.47
N MET A 9 -7.77 7.67 4.98
CA MET A 9 -8.58 8.80 4.56
C MET A 9 -7.87 10.13 4.83
N CYS A 10 -7.31 10.31 6.03
CA CYS A 10 -6.59 11.53 6.38
C CYS A 10 -5.40 11.81 5.46
N ILE A 11 -4.56 10.83 5.12
CA ILE A 11 -3.41 11.06 4.25
C ILE A 11 -3.83 11.38 2.81
N ARG A 12 -4.89 10.77 2.32
CA ARG A 12 -5.46 11.07 1.01
C ARG A 12 -5.99 12.50 0.96
N ASP A 13 -6.81 12.90 1.91
CA ASP A 13 -7.43 14.22 1.94
C ASP A 13 -6.37 15.33 2.13
N ARG A 14 -5.37 15.08 2.98
CA ARG A 14 -4.20 15.97 3.11
C ARG A 14 -3.43 16.10 1.80
N SER A 15 -3.29 15.04 1.01
CA SER A 15 -2.60 15.12 -0.27
C SER A 15 -3.29 16.09 -1.23
N TYR A 16 -4.62 16.11 -1.27
CA TYR A 16 -5.36 17.07 -2.07
C TYR A 16 -5.08 18.52 -1.65
N VAL A 17 -5.12 18.81 -0.36
CA VAL A 17 -4.82 20.16 0.16
C VAL A 17 -3.39 20.58 -0.18
N ILE A 18 -2.42 19.69 -0.03
CA ILE A 18 -1.01 19.95 -0.36
C ILE A 18 -0.84 20.18 -1.86
N ASP A 19 -1.50 19.36 -2.70
CA ASP A 19 -1.41 19.48 -4.15
C ASP A 19 -2.02 20.80 -4.66
N VAL A 20 -3.16 21.20 -4.11
CA VAL A 20 -3.77 22.51 -4.38
C VAL A 20 -2.88 23.67 -3.92
N TYR A 21 -2.24 23.54 -2.74
CA TYR A 21 -1.29 24.55 -2.27
C TYR A 21 -0.07 24.68 -3.19
N ARG A 22 0.44 23.56 -3.71
CA ARG A 22 1.58 23.54 -4.65
C ARG A 22 1.21 24.02 -6.04
N ASN A 23 0.00 23.71 -6.48
CA ASN A 23 -0.53 24.10 -7.80
C ASN A 23 -2.02 24.51 -7.67
N PRO A 24 -2.31 25.82 -7.54
CA PRO A 24 -3.68 26.32 -7.41
C PRO A 24 -4.61 25.96 -8.57
N GLU A 25 -4.07 25.61 -9.75
CA GLU A 25 -4.89 25.19 -10.90
C GLU A 25 -5.57 23.83 -10.67
N MET A 26 -5.11 23.06 -9.70
CA MET A 26 -5.70 21.77 -9.34
C MET A 26 -6.97 21.88 -8.49
N VAL A 27 -7.38 23.09 -8.12
CA VAL A 27 -8.61 23.30 -7.33
C VAL A 27 -9.83 22.76 -8.06
N GLN A 28 -10.53 21.82 -7.46
CA GLN A 28 -11.83 21.37 -7.94
C GLN A 28 -12.92 22.37 -7.53
N LYS A 29 -13.42 23.11 -8.53
CA LYS A 29 -14.46 24.13 -8.33
C LYS A 29 -15.86 23.55 -8.20
N ASN A 30 -16.08 22.33 -8.69
CA ASN A 30 -17.36 21.64 -8.58
C ASN A 30 -17.41 20.82 -7.29
N LEU A 31 -18.30 21.21 -6.38
CA LEU A 31 -18.47 20.57 -5.09
C LEU A 31 -18.86 19.08 -5.22
N PHE A 32 -19.73 18.74 -6.19
CA PHE A 32 -20.15 17.35 -6.40
C PHE A 32 -19.00 16.45 -6.85
N ASN A 33 -18.10 16.96 -7.70
CA ASN A 33 -16.89 16.24 -8.11
C ASN A 33 -15.93 16.04 -6.94
N LEU A 34 -15.79 17.04 -6.07
CA LEU A 34 -14.97 16.91 -4.87
C LEU A 34 -15.60 15.91 -3.89
N MET A 35 -16.91 15.98 -3.66
CA MET A 35 -17.63 15.01 -2.83
C MET A 35 -17.50 13.60 -3.39
N LEU A 36 -17.62 13.41 -4.70
CA LEU A 36 -17.38 12.11 -5.34
C LEU A 36 -15.97 11.59 -5.04
N TYR A 37 -14.94 12.42 -5.20
CA TYR A 37 -13.55 12.03 -4.88
C TYR A 37 -13.39 11.60 -3.43
N VAL A 38 -13.91 12.40 -2.48
CA VAL A 38 -13.74 12.14 -1.05
C VAL A 38 -14.53 10.91 -0.61
N SER A 39 -15.76 10.72 -1.12
CA SER A 39 -16.68 9.66 -0.68
C SER A 39 -16.68 8.41 -1.55
N PHE A 40 -15.83 8.33 -2.58
CA PHE A 40 -15.82 7.20 -3.49
C PHE A 40 -15.44 5.91 -2.77
N PHE A 41 -16.44 5.09 -2.51
CA PHE A 41 -16.36 3.98 -1.56
C PHE A 41 -15.32 2.89 -1.89
N PRO A 42 -14.94 2.59 -3.16
CA PRO A 42 -13.93 1.56 -3.43
C PRO A 42 -12.55 1.88 -2.83
N GLN A 43 -12.26 3.15 -2.57
CA GLN A 43 -10.98 3.59 -2.00
C GLN A 43 -11.02 3.83 -0.47
N LEU A 44 -12.19 3.68 0.20
CA LEU A 44 -12.37 4.20 1.57
C LEU A 44 -11.70 3.37 2.67
N ILE A 45 -11.62 2.05 2.58
CA ILE A 45 -11.27 1.21 3.72
C ILE A 45 -9.83 0.67 3.64
N ALA A 46 -9.46 0.03 2.57
CA ALA A 46 -8.11 -0.51 2.33
C ALA A 46 -7.83 -0.61 0.81
N GLY A 47 -8.50 0.23 0.03
CA GLY A 47 -8.23 0.38 -1.39
C GLY A 47 -6.88 1.05 -1.65
N PRO A 48 -6.42 1.11 -2.89
CA PRO A 48 -5.27 1.92 -3.23
C PRO A 48 -5.48 3.37 -2.83
N ILE A 49 -4.44 4.01 -2.28
CA ILE A 49 -4.47 5.45 -1.97
C ILE A 49 -4.40 6.21 -3.28
N ILE A 50 -5.55 6.70 -3.74
CA ILE A 50 -5.65 7.41 -5.01
C ILE A 50 -5.60 8.92 -4.74
N ARG A 51 -4.64 9.59 -5.37
CA ARG A 51 -4.52 11.04 -5.30
C ARG A 51 -5.50 11.71 -6.27
N TYR A 52 -5.90 12.94 -5.95
CA TYR A 52 -6.86 13.66 -6.78
C TYR A 52 -6.39 13.82 -8.25
N ASN A 53 -5.09 14.09 -8.47
CA ASN A 53 -4.52 14.23 -9.81
C ASN A 53 -4.61 12.96 -10.68
N GLU A 54 -4.70 11.77 -10.05
CA GLU A 54 -4.80 10.48 -10.75
C GLU A 54 -6.19 10.24 -11.31
N ILE A 55 -7.24 10.77 -10.66
CA ILE A 55 -8.62 10.56 -11.11
C ILE A 55 -9.33 11.83 -11.61
N ALA A 56 -8.74 12.99 -11.44
CA ALA A 56 -9.36 14.27 -11.79
C ALA A 56 -9.91 14.30 -13.24
N LYS A 57 -9.13 13.79 -14.19
CA LYS A 57 -9.55 13.70 -15.61
C LYS A 57 -10.66 12.67 -15.80
N GLN A 58 -10.67 11.61 -15.02
CA GLN A 58 -11.64 10.54 -15.13
C GLN A 58 -13.01 10.93 -14.55
N ILE A 59 -13.05 11.81 -13.56
CA ILE A 59 -14.30 12.26 -12.92
C ILE A 59 -15.31 12.74 -13.97
N ASN A 60 -14.86 13.53 -14.94
CA ASN A 60 -15.72 14.10 -15.99
C ASN A 60 -15.72 13.27 -17.28
N ASN A 61 -14.65 12.55 -17.61
CA ASN A 61 -14.44 11.94 -18.92
C ASN A 61 -14.41 10.39 -18.88
N ARG A 62 -14.86 9.77 -17.76
CA ARG A 62 -14.90 8.31 -17.66
C ARG A 62 -15.92 7.71 -18.61
N THR A 63 -15.57 6.59 -19.19
CA THR A 63 -16.46 5.79 -20.01
C THR A 63 -16.66 4.43 -19.38
N SER A 64 -17.90 4.01 -19.23
CA SER A 64 -18.24 2.63 -18.89
C SER A 64 -18.56 1.85 -20.17
N SER A 65 -18.18 0.58 -20.21
CA SER A 65 -18.54 -0.35 -21.27
C SER A 65 -18.84 -1.71 -20.65
N ILE A 66 -19.54 -2.57 -21.38
CA ILE A 66 -19.82 -3.95 -20.96
C ILE A 66 -18.49 -4.69 -20.72
N GLU A 67 -17.51 -4.48 -21.57
CA GLU A 67 -16.18 -5.07 -21.45
C GLU A 67 -15.49 -4.66 -20.14
N LYS A 68 -15.40 -3.37 -19.85
CA LYS A 68 -14.85 -2.84 -18.60
C LYS A 68 -15.60 -3.38 -17.37
N THR A 69 -16.91 -3.47 -17.45
CA THR A 69 -17.75 -4.02 -16.39
C THR A 69 -17.45 -5.50 -16.15
N THR A 70 -17.34 -6.30 -17.21
CA THR A 70 -17.02 -7.73 -17.13
C THR A 70 -15.63 -7.96 -16.54
N GLU A 71 -14.63 -7.20 -16.98
CA GLU A 71 -13.28 -7.25 -16.41
C GLU A 71 -13.27 -6.84 -14.93
N GLY A 72 -14.02 -5.78 -14.58
CA GLY A 72 -14.17 -5.30 -13.21
C GLY A 72 -14.79 -6.36 -12.29
N ILE A 73 -15.88 -7.00 -12.73
CA ILE A 73 -16.52 -8.11 -12.00
C ILE A 73 -15.55 -9.29 -11.84
N SER A 74 -14.89 -9.70 -12.93
CA SER A 74 -13.90 -10.78 -12.88
C SER A 74 -12.79 -10.49 -11.89
N ARG A 75 -12.29 -9.25 -11.87
CA ARG A 75 -11.26 -8.83 -10.92
C ARG A 75 -11.77 -8.81 -9.48
N PHE A 76 -12.99 -8.32 -9.26
CA PHE A 76 -13.63 -8.33 -7.95
C PHE A 76 -13.76 -9.76 -7.40
N ILE A 77 -14.24 -10.70 -8.21
CA ILE A 77 -14.39 -12.11 -7.81
C ILE A 77 -13.02 -12.71 -7.46
N ARG A 78 -11.97 -12.44 -8.24
CA ARG A 78 -10.60 -12.89 -7.91
C ARG A 78 -10.11 -12.34 -6.58
N GLY A 79 -10.35 -11.06 -6.30
CA GLY A 79 -10.04 -10.43 -5.02
C GLY A 79 -10.81 -11.07 -3.86
N LEU A 80 -12.11 -11.30 -4.05
CA LEU A 80 -12.97 -11.96 -3.07
C LEU A 80 -12.51 -13.39 -2.79
N THR A 81 -12.11 -14.12 -3.81
CA THR A 81 -11.54 -15.49 -3.70
C THR A 81 -10.25 -15.47 -2.86
N LYS A 82 -9.33 -14.53 -3.13
CA LYS A 82 -8.12 -14.35 -2.32
C LYS A 82 -8.44 -14.16 -0.84
N LYS A 83 -9.41 -13.31 -0.55
CA LYS A 83 -9.82 -12.99 0.83
C LYS A 83 -10.51 -14.15 1.51
N LEU A 84 -11.56 -14.70 0.92
CA LEU A 84 -12.40 -15.71 1.57
C LEU A 84 -11.76 -17.08 1.64
N ILE A 85 -11.05 -17.52 0.59
CA ILE A 85 -10.51 -18.88 0.52
C ILE A 85 -9.09 -18.91 1.08
N ILE A 86 -8.21 -18.01 0.65
CA ILE A 86 -6.80 -18.10 1.02
C ILE A 86 -6.54 -17.36 2.33
N ALA A 87 -6.88 -16.07 2.41
CA ALA A 87 -6.53 -15.26 3.57
C ALA A 87 -7.24 -15.73 4.85
N ASN A 88 -8.52 -16.07 4.79
CA ASN A 88 -9.25 -16.55 5.97
C ASN A 88 -8.71 -17.92 6.44
N ALA A 89 -8.42 -18.84 5.54
CA ALA A 89 -7.87 -20.15 5.91
C ALA A 89 -6.46 -20.05 6.53
N THR A 90 -5.59 -19.24 5.91
CA THR A 90 -4.23 -19.01 6.42
C THR A 90 -4.25 -18.18 7.70
N GLY A 91 -5.21 -17.25 7.85
CA GLY A 91 -5.43 -16.48 9.07
C GLY A 91 -5.84 -17.37 10.23
N TYR A 92 -6.83 -18.23 10.04
CA TYR A 92 -7.24 -19.21 11.05
C TYR A 92 -6.07 -20.11 11.50
N MET A 93 -5.25 -20.57 10.54
CA MET A 93 -4.06 -21.37 10.85
C MET A 93 -3.04 -20.57 11.65
N ALA A 94 -2.74 -19.34 11.25
CA ALA A 94 -1.79 -18.48 11.97
C ALA A 94 -2.27 -18.18 13.40
N ASP A 95 -3.53 -17.79 13.56
CA ASP A 95 -4.12 -17.48 14.87
C ASP A 95 -4.11 -18.71 15.80
N SER A 96 -4.44 -19.90 15.26
CA SER A 96 -4.40 -21.14 16.01
C SER A 96 -3.00 -21.48 16.50
N ILE A 97 -1.98 -21.26 15.66
CA ILE A 97 -0.58 -21.52 16.02
C ILE A 97 -0.10 -20.48 17.06
N PHE A 98 -0.37 -19.20 16.83
CA PHE A 98 0.08 -18.14 17.76
C PHE A 98 -0.65 -18.15 19.11
N ALA A 99 -1.77 -18.86 19.22
CA ALA A 99 -2.46 -19.09 20.49
C ALA A 99 -1.89 -20.27 21.31
N LEU A 100 -0.97 -21.07 20.76
CA LEU A 100 -0.33 -22.18 21.47
C LEU A 100 0.51 -21.69 22.66
N LYS A 101 0.66 -22.53 23.67
CA LYS A 101 1.60 -22.26 24.78
C LYS A 101 3.03 -22.37 24.27
N ILE A 102 3.94 -21.61 24.88
CA ILE A 102 5.35 -21.56 24.47
C ILE A 102 6.02 -22.95 24.52
N THR A 103 5.56 -23.83 25.40
CA THR A 103 6.01 -25.21 25.52
C THR A 103 5.67 -26.09 24.33
N ASP A 104 4.65 -25.73 23.57
CA ASP A 104 4.12 -26.53 22.46
C ASP A 104 4.71 -26.08 21.12
N TYR A 105 5.55 -25.02 21.15
CA TYR A 105 6.26 -24.54 19.97
C TYR A 105 7.46 -25.43 19.67
N ASN A 106 7.55 -25.85 18.43
CA ASN A 106 8.77 -26.39 17.86
C ASN A 106 9.12 -25.62 16.58
N PHE A 107 10.27 -25.87 16.01
CA PHE A 107 10.78 -25.20 14.81
C PHE A 107 9.77 -25.24 13.64
N LEU A 108 9.19 -26.40 13.38
CA LEU A 108 8.23 -26.57 12.26
C LEU A 108 6.95 -25.79 12.50
N VAL A 109 6.37 -25.87 13.69
CA VAL A 109 5.16 -25.13 14.06
C VAL A 109 5.39 -23.62 13.93
N ALA A 110 6.54 -23.12 14.40
CA ALA A 110 6.88 -21.70 14.29
C ALA A 110 6.97 -21.25 12.81
N TRP A 111 7.60 -22.04 11.95
CA TRP A 111 7.69 -21.75 10.51
C TRP A 111 6.34 -21.81 9.80
N VAL A 112 5.52 -22.82 10.11
CA VAL A 112 4.16 -22.89 9.54
C VAL A 112 3.34 -21.69 9.95
N GLY A 113 3.40 -21.25 11.19
CA GLY A 113 2.73 -20.04 11.66
C GLY A 113 3.21 -18.78 10.95
N ALA A 114 4.52 -18.62 10.78
CA ALA A 114 5.11 -17.47 10.10
C ALA A 114 4.72 -17.42 8.59
N ILE A 115 4.75 -18.57 7.91
CA ILE A 115 4.34 -18.68 6.50
C ILE A 115 2.84 -18.42 6.36
N ALA A 116 2.00 -19.02 7.22
CA ALA A 116 0.56 -18.80 7.21
C ALA A 116 0.21 -17.32 7.42
N TYR A 117 0.83 -16.65 8.38
CA TYR A 117 0.65 -15.22 8.63
C TYR A 117 1.12 -14.36 7.44
N THR A 118 2.24 -14.72 6.84
CA THR A 118 2.78 -14.03 5.64
C THR A 118 1.79 -14.12 4.47
N LEU A 119 1.22 -15.29 4.22
CA LEU A 119 0.21 -15.49 3.18
C LEU A 119 -1.10 -14.77 3.51
N GLN A 120 -1.53 -14.83 4.76
CA GLN A 120 -2.73 -14.14 5.24
C GLN A 120 -2.64 -12.63 4.95
N ILE A 121 -1.59 -11.95 5.42
CA ILE A 121 -1.43 -10.49 5.21
C ILE A 121 -1.46 -10.14 3.72
N TYR A 122 -0.74 -10.91 2.91
CA TYR A 122 -0.66 -10.63 1.48
C TYR A 122 -2.00 -10.85 0.77
N TYR A 123 -2.64 -11.99 0.97
CA TYR A 123 -3.87 -12.29 0.26
C TYR A 123 -5.07 -11.50 0.80
N ASP A 124 -5.09 -11.16 2.08
CA ASP A 124 -6.11 -10.29 2.65
C ASP A 124 -6.03 -8.88 2.03
N PHE A 125 -4.85 -8.29 2.01
CA PHE A 125 -4.68 -6.94 1.51
C PHE A 125 -4.70 -6.83 -0.02
N SER A 126 -4.02 -7.75 -0.73
CA SER A 126 -4.08 -7.77 -2.20
C SER A 126 -5.46 -8.14 -2.72
N GLY A 127 -6.18 -9.01 -2.01
CA GLY A 127 -7.58 -9.34 -2.32
C GLY A 127 -8.49 -8.13 -2.21
N TYR A 128 -8.34 -7.36 -1.13
CA TYR A 128 -9.09 -6.13 -0.96
C TYR A 128 -8.76 -5.09 -2.06
N SER A 129 -7.48 -4.91 -2.37
CA SER A 129 -7.05 -4.04 -3.47
C SER A 129 -7.65 -4.46 -4.82
N ASP A 130 -7.67 -5.76 -5.12
CA ASP A 130 -8.30 -6.27 -6.35
C ASP A 130 -9.80 -6.01 -6.39
N MET A 131 -10.50 -6.19 -5.26
CA MET A 131 -11.93 -5.85 -5.18
C MET A 131 -12.16 -4.36 -5.40
N ALA A 132 -11.34 -3.50 -4.80
CA ALA A 132 -11.44 -2.05 -4.95
C ALA A 132 -11.19 -1.59 -6.41
N ILE A 133 -10.14 -2.10 -7.04
CA ILE A 133 -9.82 -1.81 -8.45
C ILE A 133 -10.91 -2.36 -9.37
N GLY A 134 -11.42 -3.57 -9.10
CA GLY A 134 -12.52 -4.15 -9.85
C GLY A 134 -13.80 -3.32 -9.78
N MET A 135 -14.18 -2.89 -8.58
CA MET A 135 -15.33 -1.99 -8.38
C MET A 135 -15.13 -0.65 -9.10
N ALA A 136 -13.96 -0.04 -8.96
CA ALA A 136 -13.66 1.21 -9.67
C ALA A 136 -13.84 1.06 -11.19
N LYS A 137 -13.38 -0.06 -11.76
CA LYS A 137 -13.49 -0.36 -13.18
C LYS A 137 -14.94 -0.50 -13.65
N ILE A 138 -15.82 -1.08 -12.83
CA ILE A 138 -17.28 -1.15 -13.10
C ILE A 138 -17.87 0.27 -13.24
N PHE A 139 -17.41 1.22 -12.41
CA PHE A 139 -17.84 2.63 -12.50
C PHE A 139 -17.07 3.45 -13.55
N GLY A 140 -16.25 2.81 -14.38
CA GLY A 140 -15.49 3.45 -15.44
C GLY A 140 -14.22 4.15 -14.99
N PHE A 141 -13.79 3.96 -13.71
CA PHE A 141 -12.52 4.46 -13.20
C PHE A 141 -11.41 3.43 -13.35
N GLU A 142 -10.22 3.89 -13.66
CA GLU A 142 -9.01 3.06 -13.73
C GLU A 142 -8.09 3.43 -12.57
N PHE A 143 -7.94 2.49 -11.64
CA PHE A 143 -7.03 2.60 -10.51
C PHE A 143 -5.71 1.89 -10.79
N ASN A 144 -4.62 2.45 -10.26
CA ASN A 144 -3.30 1.84 -10.34
C ASN A 144 -3.20 0.57 -9.49
N GLU A 145 -2.30 -0.34 -9.91
CA GLU A 145 -1.99 -1.53 -9.13
C GLU A 145 -1.37 -1.17 -7.78
N ASN A 146 -1.81 -1.87 -6.73
CA ASN A 146 -1.26 -1.71 -5.39
C ASN A 146 -0.25 -2.80 -5.01
N PHE A 147 -0.32 -3.94 -5.70
CA PHE A 147 0.60 -5.08 -5.53
C PHE A 147 1.05 -5.62 -6.88
N ASN A 148 2.34 -5.96 -6.99
CA ASN A 148 2.90 -6.58 -8.18
C ASN A 148 3.84 -7.73 -7.79
N HIS A 149 3.28 -8.90 -7.44
CA HIS A 149 4.02 -10.10 -7.07
C HIS A 149 5.18 -9.83 -6.09
N PRO A 150 4.94 -9.30 -4.88
CA PRO A 150 6.00 -8.81 -3.99
C PRO A 150 6.94 -9.92 -3.53
N TYR A 151 6.46 -11.16 -3.38
CA TYR A 151 7.29 -12.29 -2.94
C TYR A 151 8.17 -12.89 -4.05
N SER A 152 8.05 -12.41 -5.29
CA SER A 152 9.02 -12.71 -6.36
C SER A 152 10.18 -11.71 -6.40
N ALA A 153 10.24 -10.79 -5.45
CA ALA A 153 11.27 -9.76 -5.39
C ALA A 153 12.66 -10.35 -5.15
N LYS A 154 13.66 -9.81 -5.84
CA LYS A 154 15.07 -10.24 -5.73
C LYS A 154 15.83 -9.54 -4.58
N GLY A 155 15.16 -8.69 -3.82
CA GLY A 155 15.73 -7.97 -2.69
C GLY A 155 14.75 -7.00 -2.07
N ILE A 156 15.09 -6.46 -0.90
CA ILE A 156 14.19 -5.63 -0.10
C ILE A 156 13.74 -4.34 -0.82
N LYS A 157 14.60 -3.74 -1.64
CA LYS A 157 14.24 -2.56 -2.45
C LYS A 157 13.24 -2.91 -3.54
N ASP A 158 13.35 -4.08 -4.15
CA ASP A 158 12.42 -4.57 -5.16
C ASP A 158 11.10 -4.97 -4.51
N PHE A 159 11.14 -5.59 -3.32
CA PHE A 159 9.95 -5.91 -2.54
C PHE A 159 9.08 -4.66 -2.29
N TRP A 160 9.66 -3.57 -1.78
CA TRP A 160 8.91 -2.35 -1.49
C TRP A 160 8.43 -1.59 -2.74
N ARG A 161 8.96 -1.88 -3.92
CA ARG A 161 8.41 -1.39 -5.20
C ARG A 161 7.17 -2.15 -5.66
N ARG A 162 6.93 -3.31 -5.08
CA ARG A 162 5.86 -4.25 -5.46
C ARG A 162 4.78 -4.39 -4.39
N TRP A 163 5.08 -3.99 -3.16
CA TRP A 163 4.20 -4.03 -2.00
C TRP A 163 3.63 -2.65 -1.71
N HIS A 164 2.28 -2.57 -1.57
CA HIS A 164 1.55 -1.35 -1.20
C HIS A 164 2.07 -0.10 -1.95
N ILE A 165 2.03 -0.20 -3.28
CA ILE A 165 2.67 0.75 -4.21
C ILE A 165 2.11 2.16 -4.00
N SER A 166 0.79 2.28 -3.79
CA SER A 166 0.13 3.57 -3.59
C SER A 166 0.64 4.31 -2.34
N LEU A 167 0.84 3.60 -1.22
CA LEU A 167 1.42 4.18 0.00
C LEU A 167 2.87 4.59 -0.21
N SER A 168 3.66 3.73 -0.87
CA SER A 168 5.06 4.01 -1.19
C SER A 168 5.21 5.27 -2.06
N LEU A 169 4.33 5.44 -3.05
CA LEU A 169 4.27 6.63 -3.89
C LEU A 169 3.85 7.85 -3.07
N TRP A 170 2.87 7.72 -2.18
CA TRP A 170 2.46 8.82 -1.31
C TRP A 170 3.61 9.32 -0.43
N PHE A 171 4.27 8.41 0.30
CA PHE A 171 5.42 8.79 1.14
C PHE A 171 6.58 9.38 0.32
N ARG A 172 6.79 8.89 -0.89
CA ARG A 172 7.80 9.46 -1.81
C ARG A 172 7.48 10.92 -2.14
N GLU A 173 6.25 11.23 -2.54
CA GLU A 173 5.86 12.56 -3.04
C GLU A 173 5.69 13.60 -1.93
N TYR A 174 5.16 13.16 -0.77
CA TYR A 174 4.79 14.09 0.31
C TYR A 174 5.77 14.12 1.48
N VAL A 175 6.69 13.16 1.57
CA VAL A 175 7.70 13.12 2.63
C VAL A 175 9.12 13.07 2.06
N TYR A 176 9.46 12.07 1.26
CA TYR A 176 10.83 11.86 0.82
C TYR A 176 11.36 12.99 -0.07
N ILE A 177 10.60 13.39 -1.09
CA ILE A 177 10.98 14.49 -2.00
C ILE A 177 11.09 15.83 -1.27
N PRO A 178 10.12 16.26 -0.42
CA PRO A 178 10.23 17.47 0.37
C PRO A 178 11.43 17.52 1.32
N LEU A 179 11.85 16.39 1.89
CA LEU A 179 13.07 16.28 2.71
C LEU A 179 14.37 16.40 1.90
N GLY A 180 14.27 16.58 0.57
CA GLY A 180 15.40 16.73 -0.34
C GLY A 180 15.71 15.47 -1.15
N GLY A 181 14.99 14.36 -0.93
CA GLY A 181 15.15 13.13 -1.70
C GLY A 181 16.60 12.63 -1.71
N ASN A 182 17.14 12.36 -2.90
CA ASN A 182 18.53 11.93 -3.13
C ASN A 182 19.48 13.08 -3.57
N ARG A 183 19.00 14.33 -3.58
CA ARG A 183 19.75 15.48 -4.14
C ARG A 183 20.84 15.99 -3.21
N LYS A 184 20.78 15.69 -1.91
CA LYS A 184 21.67 16.24 -0.88
C LYS A 184 22.74 15.24 -0.40
N GLY A 185 23.20 14.33 -1.28
CA GLY A 185 24.23 13.35 -0.98
C GLY A 185 23.70 12.04 -0.39
N LYS A 186 24.61 11.02 -0.31
CA LYS A 186 24.27 9.64 0.07
C LYS A 186 23.74 9.55 1.50
N PHE A 187 24.42 10.19 2.46
CA PHE A 187 24.01 10.18 3.87
C PHE A 187 22.59 10.73 4.07
N ARG A 188 22.28 11.89 3.46
CA ARG A 188 20.95 12.50 3.55
C ARG A 188 19.88 11.65 2.87
N CYS A 189 20.22 11.00 1.77
CA CYS A 189 19.32 10.07 1.09
C CYS A 189 18.90 8.92 2.00
N GLU A 190 19.87 8.29 2.68
CA GLU A 190 19.60 7.16 3.58
C GLU A 190 18.83 7.61 4.84
N PHE A 191 19.20 8.75 5.39
CA PHE A 191 18.46 9.35 6.51
C PHE A 191 17.00 9.65 6.15
N ASN A 192 16.73 10.19 4.97
CA ASN A 192 15.37 10.43 4.49
C ASN A 192 14.56 9.13 4.35
N LYS A 193 15.18 8.04 3.89
CA LYS A 193 14.52 6.72 3.84
C LYS A 193 14.18 6.21 5.23
N MET A 194 15.10 6.37 6.19
CA MET A 194 14.85 5.99 7.59
C MET A 194 13.64 6.74 8.16
N ILE A 195 13.57 8.05 7.94
CA ILE A 195 12.41 8.87 8.35
C ILE A 195 11.11 8.35 7.70
N VAL A 196 11.13 8.06 6.40
CA VAL A 196 9.95 7.55 5.70
C VAL A 196 9.47 6.25 6.34
N PHE A 197 10.36 5.29 6.62
CA PHE A 197 9.96 4.02 7.23
C PHE A 197 9.52 4.16 8.69
N LEU A 198 10.15 5.03 9.43
CA LEU A 198 9.72 5.37 10.80
C LEU A 198 8.28 5.94 10.78
N LEU A 199 8.01 6.90 9.90
CA LEU A 199 6.68 7.49 9.75
C LEU A 199 5.66 6.47 9.23
N THR A 200 6.06 5.56 8.34
CA THR A 200 5.23 4.44 7.89
C THR A 200 4.85 3.52 9.06
N GLY A 201 5.81 3.21 9.94
CA GLY A 201 5.55 2.44 11.15
C GLY A 201 4.54 3.14 12.08
N ILE A 202 4.75 4.41 12.38
CA ILE A 202 3.82 5.22 13.20
C ILE A 202 2.43 5.30 12.56
N TRP A 203 2.37 5.39 11.23
CA TRP A 203 1.11 5.40 10.49
C TRP A 203 0.32 4.09 10.64
N HIS A 204 1.00 2.94 10.69
CA HIS A 204 0.37 1.64 10.95
C HIS A 204 -0.25 1.53 12.35
N GLY A 205 0.26 2.27 13.32
CA GLY A 205 -0.30 2.32 14.67
C GLY A 205 0.63 2.94 15.70
N ALA A 206 0.05 3.55 16.72
CA ALA A 206 0.78 4.17 17.83
C ALA A 206 1.24 3.11 18.85
N ASN A 207 1.96 2.08 18.40
CA ASN A 207 2.52 1.03 19.24
C ASN A 207 4.01 0.87 18.93
N TRP A 208 4.81 0.58 19.96
CA TRP A 208 6.25 0.36 19.84
C TRP A 208 6.62 -0.75 18.84
N THR A 209 5.80 -1.76 18.67
CA THR A 209 6.00 -2.82 17.68
C THR A 209 6.07 -2.28 16.26
N PHE A 210 5.22 -1.30 15.90
CA PHE A 210 5.24 -0.67 14.58
C PHE A 210 6.41 0.30 14.41
N VAL A 211 6.82 0.99 15.48
CA VAL A 211 8.02 1.85 15.47
C VAL A 211 9.26 0.99 15.21
N ILE A 212 9.42 -0.12 15.94
CA ILE A 212 10.53 -1.05 15.77
C ILE A 212 10.50 -1.67 14.36
N TRP A 213 9.34 -2.07 13.89
CA TRP A 213 9.14 -2.56 12.53
C TRP A 213 9.63 -1.54 11.47
N GLY A 214 9.23 -0.27 11.61
CA GLY A 214 9.68 0.80 10.72
C GLY A 214 11.20 1.00 10.74
N LEU A 215 11.82 0.99 11.93
CA LEU A 215 13.27 1.08 12.08
C LEU A 215 14.00 -0.09 11.43
N ILE A 216 13.55 -1.33 11.65
CA ILE A 216 14.14 -2.54 11.04
C ILE A 216 14.12 -2.42 9.51
N HIS A 217 12.97 -2.07 8.92
CA HIS A 217 12.86 -1.94 7.47
C HIS A 217 13.68 -0.77 6.92
N GLY A 218 13.77 0.34 7.64
CA GLY A 218 14.67 1.44 7.31
C GLY A 218 16.14 1.00 7.28
N CYS A 219 16.59 0.24 8.28
CA CYS A 219 17.94 -0.34 8.33
C CYS A 219 18.20 -1.34 7.18
N LEU A 220 17.24 -2.23 6.91
CA LEU A 220 17.35 -3.19 5.81
C LEU A 220 17.48 -2.51 4.44
N LEU A 221 16.80 -1.39 4.23
CA LEU A 221 16.96 -0.60 3.01
C LEU A 221 18.31 0.09 2.93
N TYR A 222 18.84 0.54 4.06
CA TYR A 222 20.18 1.13 4.13
C TYR A 222 21.26 0.11 3.76
N THR A 223 21.21 -1.09 4.34
CA THR A 223 22.20 -2.16 4.12
C THR A 223 22.02 -2.89 2.78
N SER A 224 20.85 -2.76 2.14
CA SER A 224 20.58 -3.45 0.88
C SER A 224 21.37 -2.85 -0.27
N PRO A 225 22.12 -3.66 -1.05
CA PRO A 225 22.91 -3.18 -2.17
C PRO A 225 22.03 -2.53 -3.24
N SER A 226 22.56 -1.47 -3.87
CA SER A 226 21.92 -0.84 -5.02
C SER A 226 22.25 -1.64 -6.30
N PRO A 227 21.36 -1.67 -7.31
CA PRO A 227 21.72 -2.22 -8.62
C PRO A 227 23.00 -1.62 -9.22
N ARG A 228 23.34 -0.39 -8.85
CA ARG A 228 24.61 0.27 -9.25
C ARG A 228 25.84 -0.33 -8.55
N ASP A 229 25.69 -0.86 -7.34
CA ASP A 229 26.79 -1.47 -6.60
C ASP A 229 27.19 -2.81 -7.25
N TYR A 230 26.25 -3.54 -7.86
CA TYR A 230 26.52 -4.74 -8.65
C TYR A 230 27.18 -4.43 -10.02
N ALA A 231 26.87 -3.27 -10.61
CA ALA A 231 27.49 -2.86 -11.87
C ALA A 231 28.95 -2.39 -11.69
N ALA A 232 29.30 -1.88 -10.51
CA ALA A 232 30.66 -1.43 -10.19
C ALA A 232 31.62 -2.57 -9.72
N SER A 233 31.05 -3.76 -9.45
CA SER A 233 31.84 -4.95 -9.01
C SER A 233 32.12 -5.93 -10.13
N ARG A 234 31.81 -5.58 -11.38
CA ARG A 234 32.19 -6.27 -12.62
C ARG A 234 33.15 -5.42 -13.43
#